data_55a6fef03cd9e3c59c1586dc4a11e6db
#
_entry.id   55a6fef03cd9e3c59c1586dc4a11e6db
#
_cell.length_a   1.000
_cell.length_b   1.000
_cell.length_c   1.000
_cell.angle_alpha   90.00
_cell.angle_beta   90.00
_cell.angle_gamma   90.00
#
_symmetry.space_group_name_H-M   'P 1'
#
loop_
_entity.id
_entity.type
_entity.pdbx_description
1 polymer ?
#
loop_
_entity_poly.entity_id
_entity_poly.type
_entity_poly.pdbx_seq_one_letter_code
_entity_poly.pdbx_strand_id
1 'polypeptide(L)'
;MFAKETYMQRRALLKKNLGSGVLLFLGNDECGLNYEDNTFRYRQDSTFLYYFGLSCAGLSAIIDIDEDKEIIFGDELSIDAIVWMGSQPTLHEKCERVGVKNLMPSADIVSYLHQCVQKGKAIHYLPPYRPEHKLKLMDWLGIPPAHQEGSVPFIRAVIAQRNYKSAEEIIEIEKACDVTADMHITAMKVLRPGMYEYEVVAEMNRVAESNNCQLSFATIATINGQTLHNHYHGNKVKPGDLFLIDAGAE
;
A
#
# COMPACT_ATOMS: atom_id res chain seq x y z
N MET A 1 1.10 -2.52 13.32
CA MET A 1 2.50 -2.05 13.11
C MET A 1 3.41 -3.03 13.82
N PHE A 2 4.46 -3.54 13.15
CA PHE A 2 5.44 -4.44 13.75
C PHE A 2 6.41 -3.69 14.68
N ALA A 3 7.27 -4.44 15.38
CA ALA A 3 8.33 -3.87 16.20
C ALA A 3 9.32 -3.06 15.32
N LYS A 4 9.95 -2.05 15.90
CA LYS A 4 10.95 -1.18 15.26
C LYS A 4 12.06 -1.99 14.60
N GLU A 5 12.53 -3.00 15.30
CA GLU A 5 13.61 -3.88 14.90
C GLU A 5 13.29 -4.65 13.61
N THR A 6 12.04 -5.03 13.41
CA THR A 6 11.57 -5.71 12.20
C THR A 6 11.82 -4.85 10.95
N TYR A 7 11.45 -3.58 11.00
CA TYR A 7 11.69 -2.66 9.87
C TYR A 7 13.18 -2.40 9.65
N MET A 8 13.93 -2.20 10.72
CA MET A 8 15.39 -2.00 10.65
C MET A 8 16.10 -3.21 10.03
N GLN A 9 15.73 -4.43 10.43
CA GLN A 9 16.29 -5.67 9.88
C GLN A 9 15.94 -5.85 8.39
N ARG A 10 14.70 -5.54 7.99
CA ARG A 10 14.29 -5.60 6.58
C ARG A 10 15.11 -4.67 5.71
N ARG A 11 15.32 -3.42 6.14
CA ARG A 11 16.14 -2.45 5.41
C ARG A 11 17.62 -2.83 5.41
N ALA A 12 18.15 -3.32 6.52
CA ALA A 12 19.54 -3.81 6.59
C ALA A 12 19.79 -4.98 5.63
N LEU A 13 18.86 -5.94 5.56
CA LEU A 13 18.95 -7.06 4.63
C LEU A 13 18.84 -6.61 3.18
N LEU A 14 17.97 -5.63 2.89
CA LEU A 14 17.84 -5.06 1.55
C LEU A 14 19.14 -4.37 1.10
N LYS A 15 19.76 -3.56 1.96
CA LYS A 15 21.08 -2.92 1.72
C LYS A 15 22.14 -3.97 1.39
N LYS A 16 22.19 -5.04 2.18
CA LYS A 16 23.12 -6.14 1.97
C LYS A 16 22.95 -6.85 0.63
N ASN A 17 21.69 -7.05 0.20
CA ASN A 17 21.36 -7.78 -1.03
C ASN A 17 21.68 -6.98 -2.31
N LEU A 18 21.64 -5.66 -2.25
CA LEU A 18 21.95 -4.79 -3.40
C LEU A 18 23.42 -4.32 -3.42
N GLY A 19 23.99 -4.05 -2.26
CA GLY A 19 25.41 -3.72 -2.11
C GLY A 19 25.76 -2.25 -2.33
N SER A 20 25.14 -1.51 -3.25
CA SER A 20 25.42 -0.10 -3.54
C SER A 20 24.22 0.60 -4.19
N GLY A 21 24.30 1.94 -4.27
CA GLY A 21 23.32 2.80 -4.92
C GLY A 21 22.26 3.36 -3.99
N VAL A 22 21.29 4.03 -4.55
CA VAL A 22 20.21 4.75 -3.85
C VAL A 22 18.88 4.09 -4.19
N LEU A 23 18.15 3.64 -3.19
CA LEU A 23 16.84 3.01 -3.34
C LEU A 23 15.76 4.04 -3.07
N LEU A 24 14.95 4.35 -4.08
CA LEU A 24 13.82 5.26 -3.99
C LEU A 24 12.53 4.46 -3.77
N PHE A 25 11.79 4.81 -2.72
CA PHE A 25 10.47 4.29 -2.41
C PHE A 25 9.45 5.41 -2.51
N LEU A 26 8.42 5.18 -3.30
CA LEU A 26 7.30 6.10 -3.45
C LEU A 26 6.14 5.64 -2.57
N GLY A 27 5.78 6.44 -1.58
CA GLY A 27 4.53 6.28 -0.84
C GLY A 27 3.35 6.80 -1.67
N ASN A 28 2.17 6.28 -1.38
CA ASN A 28 0.95 6.72 -2.02
C ASN A 28 0.52 8.10 -1.51
N ASP A 29 -0.12 8.86 -2.38
CA ASP A 29 -0.84 10.07 -2.04
C ASP A 29 -2.33 9.75 -1.79
N GLU A 30 -3.06 10.64 -1.16
CA GLU A 30 -4.52 10.58 -1.13
C GLU A 30 -5.07 10.76 -2.55
N CYS A 31 -6.18 10.11 -2.82
CA CYS A 31 -6.85 10.19 -4.12
C CYS A 31 -8.27 10.71 -3.92
N GLY A 32 -8.60 11.84 -4.54
CA GLY A 32 -9.94 12.41 -4.51
C GLY A 32 -10.97 11.49 -5.16
N LEU A 33 -12.13 11.35 -4.53
CA LEU A 33 -13.26 10.60 -5.08
C LEU A 33 -14.01 11.43 -6.13
N ASN A 34 -14.37 12.67 -5.79
CA ASN A 34 -15.12 13.59 -6.63
C ASN A 34 -14.65 15.06 -6.50
N TYR A 35 -13.90 15.39 -5.45
CA TYR A 35 -13.18 16.65 -5.26
C TYR A 35 -12.04 16.43 -4.24
N GLU A 36 -11.21 17.43 -4.01
CA GLU A 36 -9.94 17.32 -3.30
C GLU A 36 -10.08 16.77 -1.87
N ASP A 37 -11.01 17.30 -1.09
CA ASP A 37 -11.18 16.94 0.33
C ASP A 37 -12.04 15.68 0.56
N ASN A 38 -12.67 15.13 -0.48
CA ASN A 38 -13.42 13.89 -0.40
C ASN A 38 -12.64 12.75 -1.04
N THR A 39 -11.81 12.08 -0.25
CA THR A 39 -10.88 11.07 -0.73
C THR A 39 -11.42 9.65 -0.59
N PHE A 40 -10.93 8.76 -1.43
CA PHE A 40 -11.02 7.33 -1.16
C PHE A 40 -10.30 6.99 0.14
N ARG A 41 -10.71 5.89 0.79
CA ARG A 41 -9.99 5.39 1.96
C ARG A 41 -8.52 5.19 1.59
N TYR A 42 -7.64 5.82 2.39
CA TYR A 42 -6.21 5.78 2.13
C TYR A 42 -5.63 4.37 2.31
N ARG A 43 -4.78 3.97 1.39
CA ARG A 43 -3.97 2.76 1.50
C ARG A 43 -2.56 3.05 1.00
N GLN A 44 -1.60 2.80 1.87
CA GLN A 44 -0.18 2.97 1.54
C GLN A 44 0.30 1.91 0.55
N ASP A 45 1.33 2.22 -0.24
CA ASP A 45 2.04 1.24 -1.06
C ASP A 45 2.55 0.07 -0.20
N SER A 46 2.33 -1.15 -0.67
CA SER A 46 2.65 -2.35 0.10
C SER A 46 4.14 -2.54 0.36
N THR A 47 5.00 -2.10 -0.57
CA THR A 47 6.45 -2.20 -0.39
C THR A 47 6.95 -1.12 0.55
N PHE A 48 6.38 0.10 0.47
CA PHE A 48 6.64 1.15 1.42
C PHE A 48 6.26 0.72 2.85
N LEU A 49 5.06 0.15 3.04
CA LEU A 49 4.63 -0.43 4.33
C LEU A 49 5.57 -1.51 4.84
N TYR A 50 6.03 -2.40 3.96
CA TYR A 50 6.92 -3.49 4.34
C TYR A 50 8.24 -3.00 4.93
N TYR A 51 8.84 -1.95 4.33
CA TYR A 51 10.15 -1.45 4.76
C TYR A 51 10.08 -0.33 5.80
N PHE A 52 9.02 0.45 5.83
CA PHE A 52 8.92 1.64 6.68
C PHE A 52 7.76 1.62 7.66
N GLY A 53 6.73 0.78 7.46
CA GLY A 53 5.61 0.66 8.39
C GLY A 53 4.75 1.92 8.58
N LEU A 54 4.94 2.94 7.75
CA LEU A 54 4.25 4.23 7.86
C LEU A 54 3.06 4.26 6.91
N SER A 55 1.85 4.42 7.46
CA SER A 55 0.61 4.55 6.70
C SER A 55 0.14 6.01 6.70
N CYS A 56 0.97 6.90 6.13
CA CYS A 56 0.67 8.31 5.93
C CYS A 56 0.80 8.64 4.45
N ALA A 57 -0.07 9.50 3.94
CA ALA A 57 -0.01 9.99 2.57
C ALA A 57 1.17 10.95 2.36
N GLY A 58 1.57 11.14 1.10
CA GLY A 58 2.56 12.14 0.70
C GLY A 58 4.00 11.83 1.09
N LEU A 59 4.29 10.63 1.60
CA LEU A 59 5.64 10.24 1.98
C LEU A 59 6.42 9.68 0.80
N SER A 60 7.73 9.92 0.82
CA SER A 60 8.70 9.16 0.02
C SER A 60 9.88 8.78 0.91
N ALA A 61 10.62 7.76 0.53
CA ALA A 61 11.79 7.34 1.30
C ALA A 61 12.98 7.03 0.40
N ILE A 62 14.15 7.27 0.94
CA ILE A 62 15.43 6.91 0.32
C ILE A 62 16.24 6.07 1.28
N ILE A 63 16.82 4.98 0.74
CA ILE A 63 17.91 4.26 1.37
C ILE A 63 19.14 4.49 0.50
N ASP A 64 20.05 5.34 0.96
CA ASP A 64 21.37 5.56 0.33
C ASP A 64 22.34 4.53 0.92
N ILE A 65 22.61 3.46 0.16
CA ILE A 65 23.45 2.35 0.62
C ILE A 65 24.89 2.80 0.79
N ASP A 66 25.37 3.65 -0.12
CA ASP A 66 26.78 4.07 -0.17
C ASP A 66 27.14 4.99 1.01
N GLU A 67 26.17 5.74 1.55
CA GLU A 67 26.35 6.61 2.72
C GLU A 67 25.71 6.02 4.00
N ASP A 68 25.17 4.81 3.94
CA ASP A 68 24.42 4.16 5.02
C ASP A 68 23.35 5.04 5.67
N LYS A 69 22.59 5.74 4.82
CA LYS A 69 21.54 6.66 5.26
C LYS A 69 20.16 6.14 4.88
N GLU A 70 19.23 6.26 5.81
CA GLU A 70 17.80 6.03 5.61
C GLU A 70 17.08 7.34 5.88
N ILE A 71 16.29 7.83 4.93
CA ILE A 71 15.66 9.15 4.98
C ILE A 71 14.20 8.99 4.61
N ILE A 72 13.31 9.58 5.42
CA ILE A 72 11.92 9.83 5.04
C ILE A 72 11.82 11.27 4.57
N PHE A 73 11.16 11.48 3.44
CA PHE A 73 10.75 12.80 2.92
C PHE A 73 9.26 12.95 3.14
N GLY A 74 8.89 14.01 3.84
CA GLY A 74 7.51 14.31 4.18
C GLY A 74 7.43 15.57 5.04
N ASP A 75 6.22 16.05 5.23
CA ASP A 75 5.97 17.28 5.96
C ASP A 75 5.14 17.00 7.23
N GLU A 76 5.38 17.79 8.27
CA GLU A 76 4.54 17.78 9.46
C GLU A 76 3.17 18.40 9.15
N LEU A 77 2.15 17.98 9.89
CA LEU A 77 0.82 18.55 9.73
C LEU A 77 0.85 20.07 10.00
N SER A 78 0.24 20.84 9.12
CA SER A 78 0.00 22.26 9.34
C SER A 78 -0.95 22.47 10.51
N ILE A 79 -0.96 23.68 11.08
CA ILE A 79 -1.92 24.07 12.13
C ILE A 79 -3.36 23.89 11.64
N ASP A 80 -3.63 24.28 10.40
CA ASP A 80 -4.95 24.13 9.78
C ASP A 80 -5.37 22.66 9.67
N ALA A 81 -4.44 21.78 9.26
CA ALA A 81 -4.68 20.35 9.21
C ALA A 81 -4.95 19.74 10.60
N ILE A 82 -4.25 20.22 11.64
CA ILE A 82 -4.47 19.80 13.04
C ILE A 82 -5.85 20.28 13.53
N VAL A 83 -6.26 21.49 13.19
CA VAL A 83 -7.60 22.01 13.52
C VAL A 83 -8.69 21.19 12.84
N TRP A 84 -8.45 20.80 11.59
CA TRP A 84 -9.42 20.06 10.77
C TRP A 84 -9.54 18.59 11.16
N MET A 85 -8.41 17.90 11.36
CA MET A 85 -8.35 16.43 11.55
C MET A 85 -8.07 16.00 13.00
N GLY A 86 -7.80 16.93 13.90
CA GLY A 86 -7.35 16.63 15.26
C GLY A 86 -5.85 16.40 15.39
N SER A 87 -5.36 16.43 16.61
CA SER A 87 -3.95 16.19 16.93
C SER A 87 -3.56 14.74 16.65
N GLN A 88 -2.43 14.54 15.99
CA GLN A 88 -1.84 13.23 15.68
C GLN A 88 -0.38 13.22 16.14
N PRO A 89 0.24 12.03 16.31
CA PRO A 89 1.68 11.94 16.48
C PRO A 89 2.40 12.62 15.32
N THR A 90 3.45 13.37 15.64
CA THR A 90 4.30 14.04 14.62
C THR A 90 4.92 13.03 13.65
N LEU A 91 5.31 13.49 12.47
CA LEU A 91 6.02 12.64 11.52
C LEU A 91 7.36 12.17 12.11
N HIS A 92 8.02 13.04 12.89
CA HIS A 92 9.23 12.67 13.62
C HIS A 92 9.02 11.49 14.58
N GLU A 93 7.99 11.53 15.42
CA GLU A 93 7.63 10.43 16.33
C GLU A 93 7.28 9.15 15.58
N LYS A 94 6.59 9.27 14.44
CA LYS A 94 6.25 8.13 13.57
C LYS A 94 7.54 7.49 12.99
N CYS A 95 8.50 8.31 12.53
CA CYS A 95 9.79 7.84 12.00
C CYS A 95 10.63 7.14 13.08
N GLU A 96 10.65 7.66 14.31
CA GLU A 96 11.35 7.02 15.44
C GLU A 96 10.82 5.62 15.75
N ARG A 97 9.49 5.43 15.66
CA ARG A 97 8.83 4.12 15.89
C ARG A 97 9.23 3.05 14.89
N VAL A 98 9.72 3.44 13.72
CA VAL A 98 10.18 2.51 12.66
C VAL A 98 11.70 2.55 12.44
N GLY A 99 12.41 3.28 13.32
CA GLY A 99 13.87 3.32 13.35
C GLY A 99 14.52 4.13 12.25
N VAL A 100 13.81 5.10 11.65
CA VAL A 100 14.38 6.07 10.73
C VAL A 100 14.72 7.35 11.49
N LYS A 101 15.97 7.79 11.41
CA LYS A 101 16.47 8.95 12.15
C LYS A 101 16.46 10.23 11.32
N ASN A 102 16.51 10.13 10.00
CA ASN A 102 16.60 11.29 9.14
C ASN A 102 15.21 11.55 8.52
N LEU A 103 14.70 12.72 8.81
CA LEU A 103 13.49 13.27 8.23
C LEU A 103 13.88 14.55 7.47
N MET A 104 13.41 14.69 6.25
CA MET A 104 13.61 15.86 5.41
C MET A 104 12.27 16.34 4.83
N PRO A 105 12.12 17.65 4.57
CA PRO A 105 10.94 18.16 3.87
C PRO A 105 10.70 17.46 2.54
N SER A 106 9.44 17.26 2.18
CA SER A 106 9.07 16.63 0.91
C SER A 106 9.69 17.33 -0.31
N ALA A 107 9.81 18.67 -0.26
CA ALA A 107 10.41 19.47 -1.33
C ALA A 107 11.89 19.18 -1.59
N ASP A 108 12.61 18.62 -0.62
CA ASP A 108 14.06 18.41 -0.72
C ASP A 108 14.45 17.14 -1.49
N ILE A 109 13.49 16.25 -1.78
CA ILE A 109 13.77 14.96 -2.43
C ILE A 109 14.40 15.12 -3.81
N VAL A 110 13.94 16.10 -4.60
CA VAL A 110 14.46 16.36 -5.96
C VAL A 110 15.92 16.77 -5.90
N SER A 111 16.25 17.71 -5.01
CA SER A 111 17.63 18.17 -4.85
C SER A 111 18.56 17.06 -4.35
N TYR A 112 18.07 16.21 -3.44
CA TYR A 112 18.82 15.05 -2.94
C TYR A 112 19.11 14.04 -4.07
N LEU A 113 18.10 13.67 -4.85
CA LEU A 113 18.25 12.75 -5.98
C LEU A 113 19.20 13.29 -7.04
N HIS A 114 19.12 14.58 -7.39
CA HIS A 114 20.01 15.20 -8.34
C HIS A 114 21.47 15.19 -7.83
N GLN A 115 21.70 15.44 -6.55
CA GLN A 115 23.05 15.34 -5.97
C GLN A 115 23.59 13.90 -6.04
N CYS A 116 22.73 12.89 -5.82
CA CYS A 116 23.12 11.49 -5.97
C CYS A 116 23.52 11.16 -7.41
N VAL A 117 22.74 11.61 -8.39
CA VAL A 117 23.05 11.43 -9.83
C VAL A 117 24.35 12.14 -10.19
N GLN A 118 24.59 13.38 -9.74
CA GLN A 118 25.83 14.11 -9.97
C GLN A 118 27.06 13.39 -9.38
N LYS A 119 26.89 12.69 -8.27
CA LYS A 119 27.94 11.83 -7.67
C LYS A 119 28.12 10.47 -8.38
N GLY A 120 27.38 10.23 -9.44
CA GLY A 120 27.44 8.97 -10.21
C GLY A 120 26.77 7.78 -9.53
N LYS A 121 25.92 8.00 -8.50
CA LYS A 121 25.18 6.94 -7.84
C LYS A 121 24.04 6.42 -8.72
N ALA A 122 23.85 5.11 -8.77
CA ALA A 122 22.70 4.51 -9.43
C ALA A 122 21.43 4.73 -8.58
N ILE A 123 20.38 5.22 -9.21
CA ILE A 123 19.05 5.33 -8.55
C ILE A 123 18.21 4.12 -8.92
N HIS A 124 17.80 3.37 -7.92
CA HIS A 124 16.94 2.21 -8.04
C HIS A 124 15.52 2.54 -7.60
N TYR A 125 14.52 2.18 -8.38
CA TYR A 125 13.11 2.32 -8.05
C TYR A 125 12.33 1.08 -8.53
N LEU A 126 11.13 0.87 -7.99
CA LEU A 126 10.23 -0.19 -8.42
C LEU A 126 9.30 0.31 -9.53
N PRO A 127 8.81 -0.58 -10.42
CA PRO A 127 7.89 -0.18 -11.49
C PRO A 127 6.65 0.50 -10.90
N PRO A 128 6.34 1.74 -11.30
CA PRO A 128 5.19 2.45 -10.77
C PRO A 128 3.89 1.93 -11.39
N TYR A 129 2.92 1.57 -10.56
CA TYR A 129 1.57 1.19 -11.02
C TYR A 129 0.57 2.34 -10.92
N ARG A 130 0.86 3.38 -10.10
CA ARG A 130 0.00 4.55 -9.94
C ARG A 130 0.42 5.70 -10.85
N PRO A 131 -0.54 6.45 -11.43
CA PRO A 131 -0.23 7.60 -12.29
C PRO A 131 0.63 8.67 -11.59
N GLU A 132 0.33 8.99 -10.33
CA GLU A 132 1.08 9.97 -9.55
C GLU A 132 2.54 9.56 -9.34
N HIS A 133 2.84 8.27 -9.17
CA HIS A 133 4.22 7.78 -9.09
C HIS A 133 4.95 7.93 -10.43
N LYS A 134 4.24 7.72 -11.55
CA LYS A 134 4.82 7.94 -12.89
C LYS A 134 5.18 9.40 -13.12
N LEU A 135 4.32 10.32 -12.68
CA LEU A 135 4.59 11.75 -12.74
C LEU A 135 5.78 12.14 -11.87
N LYS A 136 5.83 11.66 -10.61
CA LYS A 136 6.95 11.88 -9.69
C LYS A 136 8.29 11.43 -10.31
N LEU A 137 8.35 10.24 -10.90
CA LEU A 137 9.59 9.76 -11.55
C LEU A 137 9.97 10.59 -12.78
N MET A 138 9.01 11.06 -13.55
CA MET A 138 9.24 11.95 -14.67
C MET A 138 9.78 13.31 -14.20
N ASP A 139 9.16 13.90 -13.19
CA ASP A 139 9.53 15.23 -12.68
C ASP A 139 10.86 15.21 -11.92
N TRP A 140 11.11 14.16 -11.13
CA TRP A 140 12.28 14.07 -10.25
C TRP A 140 13.53 13.55 -10.94
N LEU A 141 13.38 12.62 -11.89
CA LEU A 141 14.49 11.92 -12.53
C LEU A 141 14.52 12.10 -14.07
N GLY A 142 13.56 12.80 -14.64
CA GLY A 142 13.46 12.97 -16.09
C GLY A 142 13.15 11.67 -16.85
N ILE A 143 12.58 10.64 -16.18
CA ILE A 143 12.32 9.34 -16.82
C ILE A 143 10.89 9.33 -17.37
N PRO A 144 10.71 9.31 -18.71
CA PRO A 144 9.37 9.24 -19.30
C PRO A 144 8.59 8.00 -18.88
N PRO A 145 7.26 8.07 -18.73
CA PRO A 145 6.44 6.92 -18.32
C PRO A 145 6.62 5.64 -19.14
N ALA A 146 6.99 5.78 -20.42
CA ALA A 146 7.26 4.63 -21.30
C ALA A 146 8.56 3.88 -20.98
N HIS A 147 9.41 4.41 -20.11
CA HIS A 147 10.73 3.85 -19.75
C HIS A 147 10.89 3.65 -18.23
N GLN A 148 9.78 3.48 -17.53
CA GLN A 148 9.75 3.31 -16.07
C GLN A 148 9.59 1.83 -15.66
N GLU A 149 10.37 0.94 -16.27
CA GLU A 149 10.33 -0.50 -15.99
C GLU A 149 10.88 -0.86 -14.59
N GLY A 150 11.56 0.07 -13.95
CA GLY A 150 12.18 -0.13 -12.66
C GLY A 150 13.51 -0.89 -12.71
N SER A 151 14.13 -1.06 -11.55
CA SER A 151 15.44 -1.69 -11.40
C SER A 151 15.31 -3.18 -11.12
N VAL A 152 15.69 -4.04 -12.07
CA VAL A 152 15.62 -5.50 -11.93
C VAL A 152 16.34 -6.02 -10.66
N PRO A 153 17.56 -5.58 -10.29
CA PRO A 153 18.19 -6.00 -9.05
C PRO A 153 17.34 -5.66 -7.82
N PHE A 154 16.76 -4.45 -7.78
CA PHE A 154 15.91 -4.01 -6.67
C PHE A 154 14.60 -4.84 -6.60
N ILE A 155 13.94 -5.07 -7.74
CA ILE A 155 12.75 -5.93 -7.82
C ILE A 155 13.06 -7.32 -7.26
N ARG A 156 14.16 -7.94 -7.68
CA ARG A 156 14.55 -9.28 -7.22
C ARG A 156 14.86 -9.31 -5.71
N ALA A 157 15.53 -8.29 -5.18
CA ALA A 157 15.82 -8.20 -3.76
C ALA A 157 14.56 -8.07 -2.91
N VAL A 158 13.58 -7.26 -3.35
CA VAL A 158 12.28 -7.13 -2.69
C VAL A 158 11.49 -8.43 -2.74
N ILE A 159 11.42 -9.09 -3.90
CA ILE A 159 10.74 -10.39 -4.06
C ILE A 159 11.35 -11.43 -3.13
N ALA A 160 12.68 -11.55 -3.10
CA ALA A 160 13.38 -12.53 -2.28
C ALA A 160 13.04 -12.39 -0.79
N GLN A 161 12.88 -11.16 -0.29
CA GLN A 161 12.48 -10.91 1.10
C GLN A 161 10.99 -11.18 1.35
N ARG A 162 10.11 -10.70 0.46
CA ARG A 162 8.65 -10.80 0.65
C ARG A 162 8.07 -12.18 0.35
N ASN A 163 8.77 -13.02 -0.38
CA ASN A 163 8.35 -14.40 -0.65
C ASN A 163 8.28 -15.25 0.62
N TYR A 164 9.11 -14.98 1.60
CA TYR A 164 9.11 -15.68 2.89
C TYR A 164 8.54 -14.77 3.96
N LYS A 165 7.45 -15.23 4.60
CA LYS A 165 6.75 -14.47 5.64
C LYS A 165 7.36 -14.77 6.99
N SER A 166 7.55 -13.73 7.81
CA SER A 166 7.93 -13.89 9.22
C SER A 166 6.74 -14.43 10.03
N ALA A 167 7.00 -14.92 11.22
CA ALA A 167 5.94 -15.37 12.13
C ALA A 167 4.93 -14.23 12.45
N GLU A 168 5.41 -13.01 12.60
CA GLU A 168 4.57 -11.84 12.83
C GLU A 168 3.66 -11.53 11.62
N GLU A 169 4.18 -11.67 10.39
CA GLU A 169 3.39 -11.50 9.17
C GLU A 169 2.31 -12.59 9.03
N ILE A 170 2.65 -13.84 9.37
CA ILE A 170 1.69 -14.95 9.35
C ILE A 170 0.52 -14.66 10.29
N ILE A 171 0.78 -14.17 11.52
CA ILE A 171 -0.27 -13.81 12.47
C ILE A 171 -1.23 -12.76 11.89
N GLU A 172 -0.73 -11.73 11.21
CA GLU A 172 -1.59 -10.70 10.61
C GLU A 172 -2.34 -11.24 9.38
N ILE A 173 -1.71 -12.10 8.58
CA ILE A 173 -2.36 -12.76 7.44
C ILE A 173 -3.50 -13.67 7.93
N GLU A 174 -3.27 -14.46 8.99
CA GLU A 174 -4.29 -15.34 9.57
C GLU A 174 -5.50 -14.55 10.07
N LYS A 175 -5.30 -13.43 10.76
CA LYS A 175 -6.41 -12.53 11.16
C LYS A 175 -7.25 -12.07 9.95
N ALA A 176 -6.60 -11.66 8.88
CA ALA A 176 -7.30 -11.25 7.65
C ALA A 176 -8.03 -12.43 6.98
N CYS A 177 -7.44 -13.63 7.03
CA CYS A 177 -8.07 -14.85 6.55
C CYS A 177 -9.31 -15.24 7.37
N ASP A 178 -9.27 -15.09 8.70
CA ASP A 178 -10.42 -15.37 9.57
C ASP A 178 -11.59 -14.44 9.25
N VAL A 179 -11.33 -13.13 9.10
CA VAL A 179 -12.37 -12.18 8.67
C VAL A 179 -12.90 -12.52 7.28
N THR A 180 -12.02 -12.90 6.35
CA THR A 180 -12.41 -13.34 5.00
C THR A 180 -13.30 -14.59 5.06
N ALA A 181 -12.96 -15.57 5.89
CA ALA A 181 -13.76 -16.77 6.09
C ALA A 181 -15.17 -16.40 6.60
N ASP A 182 -15.27 -15.50 7.59
CA ASP A 182 -16.55 -15.02 8.10
C ASP A 182 -17.38 -14.28 7.03
N MET A 183 -16.75 -13.52 6.14
CA MET A 183 -17.42 -12.91 4.98
C MET A 183 -18.07 -13.97 4.09
N HIS A 184 -17.33 -15.03 3.72
CA HIS A 184 -17.82 -16.12 2.88
C HIS A 184 -18.91 -16.93 3.58
N ILE A 185 -18.72 -17.26 4.86
CA ILE A 185 -19.74 -17.97 5.67
C ILE A 185 -21.02 -17.14 5.78
N THR A 186 -20.90 -15.82 5.93
CA THR A 186 -22.05 -14.91 5.97
C THR A 186 -22.81 -14.95 4.64
N ALA A 187 -22.10 -14.84 3.51
CA ALA A 187 -22.74 -14.96 2.20
C ALA A 187 -23.53 -16.27 2.03
N MET A 188 -22.92 -17.41 2.43
CA MET A 188 -23.58 -18.71 2.39
C MET A 188 -24.85 -18.75 3.26
N LYS A 189 -24.84 -18.08 4.42
CA LYS A 189 -25.97 -18.05 5.36
C LYS A 189 -27.12 -17.14 4.88
N VAL A 190 -26.79 -16.01 4.23
CA VAL A 190 -27.81 -15.01 3.89
C VAL A 190 -28.41 -15.20 2.50
N LEU A 191 -27.64 -15.76 1.56
CA LEU A 191 -28.06 -15.93 0.16
C LEU A 191 -29.38 -16.68 0.05
N ARG A 192 -30.37 -16.11 -0.63
CA ARG A 192 -31.68 -16.71 -0.91
C ARG A 192 -32.15 -16.34 -2.33
N PRO A 193 -32.87 -17.20 -2.99
CA PRO A 193 -33.58 -16.84 -4.23
C PRO A 193 -34.46 -15.61 -4.01
N GLY A 194 -34.42 -14.69 -4.97
CA GLY A 194 -35.14 -13.42 -4.90
C GLY A 194 -34.32 -12.24 -4.41
N MET A 195 -33.18 -12.46 -3.78
CA MET A 195 -32.22 -11.40 -3.44
C MET A 195 -31.49 -10.90 -4.67
N TYR A 196 -31.04 -9.65 -4.62
CA TYR A 196 -30.03 -9.12 -5.56
C TYR A 196 -28.62 -9.43 -5.06
N GLU A 197 -27.67 -9.54 -5.98
CA GLU A 197 -26.24 -9.78 -5.67
C GLU A 197 -25.69 -8.73 -4.70
N TYR A 198 -26.04 -7.44 -4.88
CA TYR A 198 -25.59 -6.35 -3.99
C TYR A 198 -26.06 -6.51 -2.53
N GLU A 199 -27.19 -7.18 -2.27
CA GLU A 199 -27.65 -7.41 -0.90
C GLU A 199 -26.74 -8.40 -0.17
N VAL A 200 -26.22 -9.40 -0.89
CA VAL A 200 -25.22 -10.35 -0.35
C VAL A 200 -23.88 -9.65 -0.14
N VAL A 201 -23.44 -8.85 -1.10
CA VAL A 201 -22.20 -8.05 -0.99
C VAL A 201 -22.24 -7.09 0.21
N ALA A 202 -23.39 -6.44 0.46
CA ALA A 202 -23.57 -5.55 1.61
C ALA A 202 -23.34 -6.28 2.95
N GLU A 203 -23.86 -7.50 3.10
CA GLU A 203 -23.64 -8.31 4.30
C GLU A 203 -22.17 -8.75 4.46
N MET A 204 -21.52 -9.10 3.37
CA MET A 204 -20.09 -9.42 3.39
C MET A 204 -19.23 -8.21 3.79
N ASN A 205 -19.50 -7.04 3.21
CA ASN A 205 -18.79 -5.80 3.53
C ASN A 205 -18.99 -5.41 5.00
N ARG A 206 -20.21 -5.59 5.53
CA ARG A 206 -20.49 -5.37 6.96
C ARG A 206 -19.58 -6.19 7.87
N VAL A 207 -19.27 -7.44 7.47
CA VAL A 207 -18.34 -8.28 8.25
C VAL A 207 -16.92 -7.68 8.23
N ALA A 208 -16.40 -7.29 7.07
CA ALA A 208 -15.08 -6.67 6.98
C ALA A 208 -15.01 -5.36 7.81
N GLU A 209 -15.97 -4.47 7.63
CA GLU A 209 -16.00 -3.17 8.31
C GLU A 209 -16.18 -3.31 9.83
N SER A 210 -17.01 -4.26 10.30
CA SER A 210 -17.20 -4.51 11.74
C SER A 210 -15.95 -5.08 12.43
N ASN A 211 -14.99 -5.59 11.66
CA ASN A 211 -13.68 -6.02 12.13
C ASN A 211 -12.58 -4.98 11.89
N ASN A 212 -12.95 -3.73 11.54
CA ASN A 212 -12.03 -2.64 11.19
C ASN A 212 -11.09 -3.00 10.02
N CYS A 213 -11.52 -3.90 9.14
CA CYS A 213 -10.85 -4.25 7.90
C CYS A 213 -11.44 -3.46 6.72
N GLN A 214 -10.66 -3.31 5.68
CA GLN A 214 -11.17 -2.92 4.37
C GLN A 214 -11.17 -4.12 3.42
N LEU A 215 -11.80 -3.95 2.27
CA LEU A 215 -11.73 -4.97 1.22
C LEU A 215 -10.34 -4.94 0.58
N SER A 216 -9.72 -6.09 0.42
CA SER A 216 -8.42 -6.23 -0.26
C SER A 216 -8.51 -5.91 -1.76
N PHE A 217 -9.69 -6.10 -2.34
CA PHE A 217 -10.05 -5.74 -3.71
C PHE A 217 -11.58 -5.63 -3.83
N ALA A 218 -12.06 -5.06 -4.96
CA ALA A 218 -13.50 -4.96 -5.22
C ALA A 218 -14.12 -6.36 -5.31
N THR A 219 -15.11 -6.65 -4.45
CA THR A 219 -15.78 -7.94 -4.37
C THR A 219 -16.37 -8.36 -5.73
N ILE A 220 -16.14 -9.59 -6.13
CA ILE A 220 -16.86 -10.25 -7.21
C ILE A 220 -17.89 -11.18 -6.54
N ALA A 221 -19.17 -10.96 -6.84
CA ALA A 221 -20.26 -11.78 -6.31
C ALA A 221 -21.37 -11.82 -7.35
N THR A 222 -21.53 -12.96 -8.05
CA THR A 222 -22.39 -12.99 -9.23
C THR A 222 -22.96 -14.39 -9.54
N ILE A 223 -24.17 -14.41 -10.12
CA ILE A 223 -24.75 -15.60 -10.76
C ILE A 223 -24.15 -15.84 -12.17
N ASN A 224 -23.39 -14.90 -12.70
CA ASN A 224 -22.75 -14.97 -14.03
C ASN A 224 -21.25 -15.28 -13.90
N GLY A 225 -20.89 -16.32 -13.19
CA GLY A 225 -19.50 -16.72 -12.88
C GLY A 225 -18.62 -17.05 -14.08
N GLN A 226 -19.18 -17.14 -15.31
CA GLN A 226 -18.42 -17.24 -16.56
C GLN A 226 -17.69 -15.93 -16.91
N THR A 227 -18.07 -14.80 -16.29
CA THR A 227 -17.37 -13.52 -16.41
C THR A 227 -16.48 -13.31 -15.20
N LEU A 228 -15.19 -13.58 -15.35
CA LEU A 228 -14.24 -13.74 -14.23
C LEU A 228 -13.93 -12.45 -13.46
N HIS A 229 -14.15 -11.27 -14.02
CA HIS A 229 -13.82 -9.99 -13.39
C HIS A 229 -14.98 -9.01 -13.48
N ASN A 230 -16.14 -9.44 -12.93
CA ASN A 230 -17.39 -8.69 -12.98
C ASN A 230 -17.68 -8.01 -11.65
N HIS A 231 -17.76 -6.67 -11.66
CA HIS A 231 -18.12 -5.86 -10.49
C HIS A 231 -19.58 -5.37 -10.50
N TYR A 232 -20.40 -5.85 -11.43
CA TYR A 232 -21.82 -5.54 -11.47
C TYR A 232 -22.58 -6.49 -10.56
N HIS A 233 -23.36 -5.97 -9.64
CA HIS A 233 -24.10 -6.72 -8.65
C HIS A 233 -25.62 -6.56 -8.74
N GLY A 234 -26.14 -6.21 -9.91
CA GLY A 234 -27.56 -5.91 -10.12
C GLY A 234 -28.41 -7.10 -10.55
N ASN A 235 -27.86 -8.30 -10.63
CA ASN A 235 -28.64 -9.47 -11.02
C ASN A 235 -29.46 -10.02 -9.84
N LYS A 236 -30.63 -10.57 -10.14
CA LYS A 236 -31.53 -11.20 -9.16
C LYS A 236 -31.32 -12.72 -9.16
N VAL A 237 -31.00 -13.27 -8.00
CA VAL A 237 -30.77 -14.70 -7.79
C VAL A 237 -32.05 -15.49 -7.96
N LYS A 238 -32.01 -16.62 -8.67
CA LYS A 238 -33.12 -17.53 -8.92
C LYS A 238 -32.83 -18.90 -8.30
N PRO A 239 -33.85 -19.72 -8.05
CA PRO A 239 -33.63 -21.11 -7.65
C PRO A 239 -32.78 -21.84 -8.69
N GLY A 240 -31.73 -22.52 -8.24
CA GLY A 240 -30.84 -23.32 -9.09
C GLY A 240 -29.63 -22.55 -9.65
N ASP A 241 -29.54 -21.22 -9.45
CA ASP A 241 -28.37 -20.48 -9.84
C ASP A 241 -27.15 -20.89 -9.00
N LEU A 242 -26.00 -20.96 -9.64
CA LEU A 242 -24.70 -21.01 -8.95
C LEU A 242 -24.28 -19.57 -8.66
N PHE A 243 -23.77 -19.34 -7.45
CA PHE A 243 -23.31 -18.02 -7.02
C PHE A 243 -21.80 -18.05 -6.78
N LEU A 244 -21.05 -17.35 -7.62
CA LEU A 244 -19.60 -17.23 -7.51
C LEU A 244 -19.25 -16.05 -6.62
N ILE A 245 -18.30 -16.24 -5.70
CA ILE A 245 -17.78 -15.18 -4.84
C ILE A 245 -16.25 -15.22 -4.89
N ASP A 246 -15.66 -14.04 -5.08
CA ASP A 246 -14.25 -13.78 -4.87
C ASP A 246 -14.13 -12.47 -4.06
N ALA A 247 -13.70 -12.60 -2.82
CA ALA A 247 -13.64 -11.50 -1.85
C ALA A 247 -12.57 -11.77 -0.79
N GLY A 248 -12.06 -10.70 -0.22
CA GLY A 248 -11.11 -10.78 0.88
C GLY A 248 -11.06 -9.49 1.69
N ALA A 249 -10.63 -9.63 2.94
CA ALA A 249 -10.37 -8.53 3.87
C ALA A 249 -8.87 -8.27 4.02
N GLU A 250 -8.48 -7.00 4.26
CA GLU A 250 -7.12 -6.61 4.66
C GLU A 250 -7.11 -5.61 5.81
#